data_53ff877c7c2a44af188f8d2928e030be
#
_entry.id   53ff877c7c2a44af188f8d2928e030be
#
_cell.length_a   1.000
_cell.length_b   1.000
_cell.length_c   1.000
_cell.angle_alpha   90.00
_cell.angle_beta   90.00
_cell.angle_gamma   90.00
#
_symmetry.space_group_name_H-M   'P 1'
#
loop_
_entity.id
_entity.type
_entity.pdbx_description
1 polymer ?
#
loop_
_entity_poly.entity_id
_entity_poly.type
_entity_poly.pdbx_seq_one_letter_code
_entity_poly.pdbx_strand_id
1 'polypeptide(L)'
;EYLKAKLRLFDTLMDKGAPAIIFADDPFTEPVVSASKNAGLQALTVGRKGDFISVKRVEHERRRQRIELAHGGRIYEIDLPLAGEFQVSNALVSAGLAIVTGVNAATAFSALEHLEGAPGRLDLAGQTKDGALIYVDYAHKPEALENVLTSVRPFTTGRVILAFGCGGDRDKGKRSIMGEIAG
;
A
#
# COMPACT_ATOMS: atom_id res chain seq x y z
N GLU A 1 6.08 21.10 5.82
CA GLU A 1 4.73 21.38 6.38
C GLU A 1 3.82 20.15 6.35
N TYR A 2 3.70 19.43 5.22
CA TYR A 2 2.80 18.27 5.08
C TYR A 2 3.11 17.15 6.09
N LEU A 3 4.37 16.70 6.21
CA LEU A 3 4.77 15.69 7.19
C LEU A 3 4.42 16.12 8.62
N LYS A 4 4.73 17.37 8.98
CA LYS A 4 4.39 17.91 10.31
C LYS A 4 2.90 17.85 10.60
N ALA A 5 2.07 18.17 9.61
CA ALA A 5 0.62 18.06 9.75
C ALA A 5 0.15 16.61 9.97
N LYS A 6 0.76 15.64 9.29
CA LYS A 6 0.47 14.21 9.47
C LYS A 6 0.95 13.67 10.81
N LEU A 7 2.11 14.11 11.29
CA LEU A 7 2.66 13.68 12.59
C LEU A 7 1.75 14.06 13.76
N ARG A 8 0.91 15.10 13.64
CA ARG A 8 -0.05 15.48 14.68
C ARG A 8 -0.99 14.37 15.13
N LEU A 9 -1.25 13.38 14.26
CA LEU A 9 -2.00 12.19 14.68
C LEU A 9 -1.27 11.48 15.82
N PHE A 10 0.04 11.32 15.69
CA PHE A 10 0.86 10.51 16.59
C PHE A 10 1.41 11.28 17.79
N ASP A 11 1.72 12.57 17.61
CA ASP A 11 2.36 13.38 18.66
C ASP A 11 1.37 14.17 19.53
N THR A 12 0.11 14.37 19.06
CA THR A 12 -0.84 15.26 19.71
C THR A 12 -2.23 14.66 19.90
N LEU A 13 -2.74 13.86 18.95
CA LEU A 13 -4.15 13.50 18.89
C LEU A 13 -4.48 12.12 19.48
N MET A 14 -3.54 11.18 19.45
CA MET A 14 -3.74 9.85 20.01
C MET A 14 -3.49 9.85 21.52
N ASP A 15 -4.29 9.07 22.24
CA ASP A 15 -4.15 8.90 23.69
C ASP A 15 -2.87 8.13 24.03
N LYS A 16 -2.22 8.50 25.12
CA LYS A 16 -1.03 7.81 25.63
C LYS A 16 -1.34 6.32 25.87
N GLY A 17 -0.44 5.46 25.42
CA GLY A 17 -0.58 4.00 25.49
C GLY A 17 -1.37 3.40 24.32
N ALA A 18 -1.98 4.21 23.45
CA ALA A 18 -2.67 3.70 22.28
C ALA A 18 -1.70 3.02 21.28
N PRO A 19 -2.13 1.95 20.59
CA PRO A 19 -1.33 1.32 19.55
C PRO A 19 -1.33 2.17 18.27
N ALA A 20 -0.13 2.38 17.72
CA ALA A 20 0.09 3.07 16.44
C ALA A 20 0.67 2.09 15.43
N ILE A 21 -0.08 1.76 14.40
CA ILE A 21 0.39 0.90 13.31
C ILE A 21 1.10 1.76 12.28
N ILE A 22 2.37 1.42 11.99
CA ILE A 22 3.26 2.22 11.16
C ILE A 22 3.85 1.32 10.07
N PHE A 23 3.77 1.74 8.80
CA PHE A 23 4.42 1.03 7.71
C PHE A 23 5.93 1.24 7.78
N ALA A 24 6.70 0.13 7.82
CA ALA A 24 8.13 0.12 8.15
C ALA A 24 9.05 0.37 6.96
N ASP A 25 8.55 0.25 5.73
CA ASP A 25 9.38 0.30 4.53
C ASP A 25 9.33 1.67 3.83
N ASP A 26 8.74 2.68 4.49
CA ASP A 26 8.67 4.06 4.01
C ASP A 26 9.88 4.89 4.50
N PRO A 27 10.42 5.82 3.70
CA PRO A 27 11.49 6.73 4.14
C PRO A 27 11.15 7.58 5.36
N PHE A 28 9.87 7.82 5.61
CA PHE A 28 9.39 8.60 6.76
C PHE A 28 9.02 7.76 7.98
N THR A 29 9.30 6.46 7.98
CA THR A 29 8.99 5.56 9.11
C THR A 29 9.62 6.05 10.42
N GLU A 30 10.91 6.36 10.42
CA GLU A 30 11.63 6.73 11.65
C GLU A 30 11.09 8.00 12.31
N PRO A 31 10.81 9.11 11.59
CA PRO A 31 10.10 10.25 12.16
C PRO A 31 8.77 9.91 12.82
N VAL A 32 7.96 9.01 12.21
CA VAL A 32 6.66 8.60 12.77
C VAL A 32 6.83 7.75 14.03
N VAL A 33 7.76 6.79 14.01
CA VAL A 33 8.09 5.93 15.15
C VAL A 33 8.58 6.76 16.33
N SER A 34 9.50 7.71 16.06
CA SER A 34 10.04 8.61 17.09
C SER A 34 8.95 9.50 17.69
N ALA A 35 8.08 10.10 16.88
CA ALA A 35 6.97 10.91 17.35
C ALA A 35 6.02 10.07 18.23
N SER A 36 5.66 8.86 17.78
CA SER A 36 4.81 7.93 18.52
C SER A 36 5.39 7.56 19.89
N LYS A 37 6.67 7.17 19.93
CA LYS A 37 7.35 6.81 21.18
C LYS A 37 7.45 7.98 22.15
N ASN A 38 7.77 9.17 21.64
CA ASN A 38 7.87 10.38 22.46
C ASN A 38 6.50 10.78 23.08
N ALA A 39 5.41 10.52 22.36
CA ALA A 39 4.06 10.72 22.85
C ALA A 39 3.58 9.58 23.80
N GLY A 40 4.38 8.54 23.98
CA GLY A 40 4.05 7.39 24.83
C GLY A 40 3.09 6.40 24.18
N LEU A 41 3.01 6.36 22.84
CA LEU A 41 2.25 5.36 22.09
C LEU A 41 3.01 4.04 21.99
N GLN A 42 2.27 2.96 21.71
CA GLN A 42 2.84 1.67 21.34
C GLN A 42 3.09 1.66 19.84
N ALA A 43 4.30 2.03 19.40
CA ALA A 43 4.68 1.99 17.99
C ALA A 43 4.85 0.54 17.54
N LEU A 44 3.98 0.07 16.65
CA LEU A 44 3.95 -1.28 16.09
C LEU A 44 4.16 -1.20 14.58
N THR A 45 5.23 -1.79 14.09
CA THR A 45 5.62 -1.65 12.69
C THR A 45 5.20 -2.85 11.84
N VAL A 46 4.76 -2.58 10.59
CA VAL A 46 4.33 -3.60 9.64
C VAL A 46 5.07 -3.41 8.31
N GLY A 47 5.47 -4.50 7.65
CA GLY A 47 6.21 -4.45 6.39
C GLY A 47 7.37 -5.44 6.36
N ARG A 48 8.28 -5.32 5.38
CA ARG A 48 9.50 -6.15 5.32
C ARG A 48 10.42 -5.92 6.51
N LYS A 49 10.49 -4.67 6.98
CA LYS A 49 11.24 -4.24 8.17
C LYS A 49 10.35 -4.16 9.43
N GLY A 50 9.11 -4.64 9.34
CA GLY A 50 8.15 -4.61 10.44
C GLY A 50 8.51 -5.61 11.54
N ASP A 51 8.25 -5.23 12.78
CA ASP A 51 8.40 -6.08 13.97
C ASP A 51 7.07 -6.70 14.43
N PHE A 52 5.96 -6.00 14.26
CA PHE A 52 4.62 -6.49 14.61
C PHE A 52 4.04 -7.44 13.55
N ILE A 53 4.14 -7.05 12.26
CA ILE A 53 3.84 -7.93 11.13
C ILE A 53 5.03 -7.83 10.16
N SER A 54 5.78 -8.91 10.01
CA SER A 54 6.98 -8.96 9.17
C SER A 54 6.72 -9.73 7.89
N VAL A 55 6.83 -9.09 6.73
CA VAL A 55 6.75 -9.74 5.42
C VAL A 55 8.07 -10.48 5.15
N LYS A 56 7.99 -11.77 4.86
CA LYS A 56 9.12 -12.63 4.52
C LYS A 56 9.28 -12.76 3.01
N ARG A 57 8.17 -12.91 2.29
CA ARG A 57 8.16 -13.12 0.85
C ARG A 57 6.89 -12.52 0.24
N VAL A 58 7.01 -11.97 -0.96
CA VAL A 58 5.89 -11.59 -1.84
C VAL A 58 6.17 -12.15 -3.21
N GLU A 59 5.24 -12.94 -3.72
CA GLU A 59 5.25 -13.44 -5.09
C GLU A 59 4.11 -12.80 -5.86
N HIS A 60 4.43 -12.27 -7.05
CA HIS A 60 3.45 -11.63 -7.91
C HIS A 60 2.91 -12.64 -8.91
N GLU A 61 1.62 -12.93 -8.84
CA GLU A 61 0.88 -13.68 -9.83
C GLU A 61 0.00 -12.72 -10.66
N ARG A 62 -0.54 -13.17 -11.77
CA ARG A 62 -1.23 -12.31 -12.74
C ARG A 62 -2.32 -11.40 -12.15
N ARG A 63 -3.01 -11.83 -11.10
CA ARG A 63 -4.15 -11.12 -10.47
C ARG A 63 -4.11 -11.05 -8.97
N ARG A 64 -3.10 -11.66 -8.37
CA ARG A 64 -2.96 -11.78 -6.91
C ARG A 64 -1.51 -11.69 -6.49
N GLN A 65 -1.31 -11.55 -5.22
CA GLN A 65 0.02 -11.58 -4.61
C GLN A 65 0.00 -12.62 -3.49
N ARG A 66 0.88 -13.60 -3.58
CA ARG A 66 1.09 -14.54 -2.48
C ARG A 66 2.08 -13.94 -1.51
N ILE A 67 1.66 -13.81 -0.26
CA ILE A 67 2.43 -13.16 0.79
C ILE A 67 2.70 -14.16 1.90
N GLU A 68 3.97 -14.38 2.23
CA GLU A 68 4.39 -15.05 3.45
C GLU A 68 4.73 -13.96 4.49
N LEU A 69 4.10 -14.01 5.66
CA LEU A 69 4.34 -13.07 6.74
C LEU A 69 4.45 -13.76 8.10
N ALA A 70 5.13 -13.12 9.04
CA ALA A 70 5.26 -13.56 10.42
C ALA A 70 4.56 -12.59 11.37
N HIS A 71 3.81 -13.12 12.33
CA HIS A 71 3.20 -12.38 13.42
C HIS A 71 3.05 -13.27 14.65
N GLY A 72 3.41 -12.75 15.84
CA GLY A 72 3.26 -13.49 17.11
C GLY A 72 3.97 -14.86 17.14
N GLY A 73 5.11 -14.98 16.46
CA GLY A 73 5.90 -16.22 16.36
C GLY A 73 5.31 -17.28 15.41
N ARG A 74 4.28 -16.93 14.63
CA ARG A 74 3.67 -17.81 13.62
C ARG A 74 3.89 -17.26 12.22
N ILE A 75 3.91 -18.16 11.24
CA ILE A 75 3.94 -17.85 9.81
C ILE A 75 2.53 -18.01 9.26
N TYR A 76 2.15 -17.08 8.37
CA TYR A 76 0.90 -17.09 7.64
C TYR A 76 1.19 -16.93 6.15
N GLU A 77 0.47 -17.66 5.33
CA GLU A 77 0.45 -17.50 3.88
C GLU A 77 -0.90 -16.91 3.48
N ILE A 78 -0.89 -15.91 2.60
CA ILE A 78 -2.08 -15.15 2.22
C ILE A 78 -2.05 -14.94 0.71
N ASP A 79 -3.16 -15.23 0.05
CA ASP A 79 -3.39 -14.92 -1.36
C ASP A 79 -4.18 -13.60 -1.47
N LEU A 80 -3.47 -12.47 -1.52
CA LEU A 80 -4.07 -11.13 -1.65
C LEU A 80 -4.58 -10.91 -3.08
N PRO A 81 -5.89 -10.77 -3.34
CA PRO A 81 -6.46 -10.64 -4.69
C PRO A 81 -6.39 -9.22 -5.26
N LEU A 82 -5.34 -8.49 -4.92
CA LEU A 82 -5.10 -7.11 -5.35
C LEU A 82 -3.76 -7.01 -6.07
N ALA A 83 -3.72 -6.26 -7.16
CA ALA A 83 -2.49 -5.96 -7.88
C ALA A 83 -1.80 -4.71 -7.31
N GLY A 84 -0.45 -4.69 -7.36
CA GLY A 84 0.38 -3.57 -6.93
C GLY A 84 0.95 -3.73 -5.53
N GLU A 85 2.25 -3.47 -5.39
CA GLU A 85 2.97 -3.63 -4.11
C GLU A 85 2.41 -2.72 -3.01
N PHE A 86 1.91 -1.52 -3.36
CA PHE A 86 1.27 -0.62 -2.40
C PHE A 86 0.00 -1.22 -1.77
N GLN A 87 -0.67 -2.18 -2.44
CA GLN A 87 -1.82 -2.87 -1.87
C GLN A 87 -1.39 -3.83 -0.74
N VAL A 88 -0.19 -4.40 -0.83
CA VAL A 88 0.38 -5.19 0.28
C VAL A 88 0.54 -4.30 1.50
N SER A 89 1.14 -3.11 1.36
CA SER A 89 1.31 -2.19 2.49
C SER A 89 -0.03 -1.76 3.10
N ASN A 90 -1.03 -1.45 2.27
CA ASN A 90 -2.38 -1.12 2.72
C ASN A 90 -3.03 -2.28 3.49
N ALA A 91 -2.95 -3.50 2.97
CA ALA A 91 -3.48 -4.70 3.59
C ALA A 91 -2.82 -4.98 4.95
N LEU A 92 -1.50 -4.84 5.04
CA LEU A 92 -0.77 -5.05 6.30
C LEU A 92 -1.14 -4.02 7.37
N VAL A 93 -1.23 -2.74 7.01
CA VAL A 93 -1.67 -1.69 7.93
C VAL A 93 -3.10 -1.94 8.40
N SER A 94 -4.00 -2.32 7.49
CA SER A 94 -5.39 -2.64 7.81
C SER A 94 -5.50 -3.86 8.74
N ALA A 95 -4.77 -4.94 8.46
CA ALA A 95 -4.72 -6.11 9.33
C ALA A 95 -4.13 -5.76 10.71
N GLY A 96 -3.06 -4.97 10.76
CA GLY A 96 -2.46 -4.50 12.00
C GLY A 96 -3.46 -3.71 12.84
N LEU A 97 -4.20 -2.77 12.23
CA LEU A 97 -5.26 -2.02 12.91
C LEU A 97 -6.37 -2.94 13.42
N ALA A 98 -6.83 -3.90 12.63
CA ALA A 98 -7.84 -4.86 13.05
C ALA A 98 -7.37 -5.70 14.27
N ILE A 99 -6.12 -6.17 14.24
CA ILE A 99 -5.56 -6.96 15.33
C ILE A 99 -5.47 -6.16 16.63
N VAL A 100 -4.97 -4.93 16.60
CA VAL A 100 -4.84 -4.09 17.82
C VAL A 100 -6.19 -3.61 18.35
N THR A 101 -7.24 -3.66 17.54
CA THR A 101 -8.62 -3.40 17.98
C THR A 101 -9.37 -4.65 18.45
N GLY A 102 -8.68 -5.79 18.56
CA GLY A 102 -9.19 -7.01 19.17
C GLY A 102 -9.60 -8.13 18.22
N VAL A 103 -9.41 -7.96 16.90
CA VAL A 103 -9.65 -9.06 15.94
C VAL A 103 -8.54 -10.09 16.07
N ASN A 104 -8.90 -11.38 16.08
CA ASN A 104 -7.93 -12.46 16.07
C ASN A 104 -7.05 -12.38 14.80
N ALA A 105 -5.73 -12.56 14.95
CA ALA A 105 -4.78 -12.40 13.85
C ALA A 105 -5.06 -13.34 12.66
N ALA A 106 -5.40 -14.61 12.91
CA ALA A 106 -5.73 -15.55 11.84
C ALA A 106 -6.98 -15.10 11.07
N THR A 107 -8.00 -14.56 11.78
CA THR A 107 -9.20 -14.00 11.15
C THR A 107 -8.88 -12.75 10.34
N ALA A 108 -8.05 -11.84 10.87
CA ALA A 108 -7.65 -10.63 10.17
C ALA A 108 -6.88 -10.96 8.88
N PHE A 109 -5.97 -11.92 8.94
CA PHE A 109 -5.19 -12.34 7.76
C PHE A 109 -6.03 -13.09 6.74
N SER A 110 -6.91 -14.02 7.16
CA SER A 110 -7.84 -14.70 6.24
C SER A 110 -8.78 -13.72 5.53
N ALA A 111 -9.19 -12.64 6.19
CA ALA A 111 -10.03 -11.62 5.57
C ALA A 111 -9.33 -10.89 4.41
N LEU A 112 -7.99 -10.81 4.39
CA LEU A 112 -7.24 -10.19 3.29
C LEU A 112 -7.41 -10.94 1.97
N GLU A 113 -7.70 -12.23 1.99
CA GLU A 113 -7.92 -13.06 0.80
C GLU A 113 -9.27 -12.76 0.11
N HIS A 114 -10.14 -12.02 0.77
CA HIS A 114 -11.47 -11.64 0.29
C HIS A 114 -11.60 -10.13 0.00
N LEU A 115 -10.47 -9.41 -0.02
CA LEU A 115 -10.50 -7.97 -0.29
C LEU A 115 -10.87 -7.71 -1.74
N GLU A 116 -11.75 -6.75 -1.91
CA GLU A 116 -12.03 -6.11 -3.20
C GLU A 116 -11.24 -4.80 -3.30
N GLY A 117 -10.75 -4.49 -4.50
CA GLY A 117 -10.02 -3.24 -4.74
C GLY A 117 -10.93 -2.02 -4.55
N ALA A 118 -10.39 -0.94 -4.03
CA ALA A 118 -11.12 0.32 -4.01
C ALA A 118 -11.25 0.87 -5.44
N PRO A 119 -12.46 1.37 -5.84
CA PRO A 119 -12.65 1.96 -7.17
C PRO A 119 -11.58 3.01 -7.50
N GLY A 120 -10.97 2.89 -8.67
CA GLY A 120 -9.91 3.80 -9.13
C GLY A 120 -8.57 3.65 -8.39
N ARG A 121 -8.28 2.50 -7.79
CA ARG A 121 -6.99 2.18 -7.16
C ARG A 121 -6.44 0.87 -7.70
N LEU A 122 -5.87 0.90 -8.93
CA LEU A 122 -5.58 -0.29 -9.75
C LEU A 122 -6.81 -1.22 -9.82
N ASP A 123 -7.95 -0.61 -10.02
CA ASP A 123 -9.23 -1.27 -10.11
C ASP A 123 -9.34 -2.07 -11.41
N LEU A 124 -9.55 -3.38 -11.31
CA LEU A 124 -9.65 -4.25 -12.47
C LEU A 124 -11.02 -4.05 -13.16
N ALA A 125 -11.06 -3.18 -14.16
CA ALA A 125 -12.26 -2.87 -14.93
C ALA A 125 -12.68 -3.97 -15.91
N GLY A 126 -11.74 -4.84 -16.31
CA GLY A 126 -12.05 -5.92 -17.25
C GLY A 126 -10.85 -6.58 -17.89
N GLN A 127 -11.13 -7.37 -18.92
CA GLN A 127 -10.13 -8.10 -19.70
C GLN A 127 -10.52 -8.09 -21.17
N THR A 128 -9.54 -7.90 -22.04
CA THR A 128 -9.76 -8.01 -23.51
C THR A 128 -9.94 -9.48 -23.94
N LYS A 129 -10.41 -9.69 -25.16
CA LYS A 129 -10.54 -11.05 -25.74
C LYS A 129 -9.21 -11.79 -25.78
N ASP A 130 -8.11 -11.08 -25.97
CA ASP A 130 -6.74 -11.63 -26.01
C ASP A 130 -6.11 -11.77 -24.62
N GLY A 131 -6.87 -11.50 -23.56
CA GLY A 131 -6.47 -11.71 -22.19
C GLY A 131 -5.70 -10.55 -21.56
N ALA A 132 -5.56 -9.37 -22.18
CA ALA A 132 -4.96 -8.21 -21.54
C ALA A 132 -5.88 -7.67 -20.44
N LEU A 133 -5.32 -7.40 -19.26
CA LEU A 133 -6.07 -6.83 -18.13
C LEU A 133 -6.19 -5.32 -18.28
N ILE A 134 -7.34 -4.78 -17.95
CA ILE A 134 -7.65 -3.35 -18.00
C ILE A 134 -7.83 -2.85 -16.58
N TYR A 135 -6.96 -1.95 -16.16
CA TYR A 135 -7.02 -1.32 -14.84
C TYR A 135 -7.39 0.15 -14.96
N VAL A 136 -8.14 0.64 -13.98
CA VAL A 136 -8.43 2.05 -13.78
C VAL A 136 -7.75 2.54 -12.51
N ASP A 137 -7.04 3.67 -12.60
CA ASP A 137 -6.40 4.29 -11.44
C ASP A 137 -6.62 5.80 -11.43
N TYR A 138 -6.66 6.39 -10.26
CA TYR A 138 -6.85 7.83 -10.04
C TYR A 138 -5.53 8.62 -10.10
N ALA A 139 -4.43 8.02 -10.49
CA ALA A 139 -3.12 8.67 -10.58
C ALA A 139 -3.22 9.93 -11.48
N HIS A 140 -2.94 11.10 -10.91
CA HIS A 140 -3.02 12.40 -11.58
C HIS A 140 -1.81 13.30 -11.28
N LYS A 141 -0.76 12.73 -10.66
CA LYS A 141 0.52 13.37 -10.34
C LYS A 141 1.65 12.50 -10.87
N PRO A 142 2.84 13.08 -11.17
CA PRO A 142 4.00 12.33 -11.67
C PRO A 142 4.33 11.10 -10.82
N GLU A 143 4.55 11.27 -9.52
CA GLU A 143 4.92 10.18 -8.60
C GLU A 143 3.85 9.08 -8.54
N ALA A 144 2.57 9.47 -8.61
CA ALA A 144 1.48 8.49 -8.59
C ALA A 144 1.43 7.69 -9.90
N LEU A 145 1.70 8.32 -11.05
CA LEU A 145 1.78 7.64 -12.35
C LEU A 145 2.94 6.65 -12.38
N GLU A 146 4.12 7.08 -11.93
CA GLU A 146 5.30 6.22 -11.82
C GLU A 146 5.02 5.00 -10.92
N ASN A 147 4.42 5.22 -9.75
CA ASN A 147 4.04 4.16 -8.83
C ASN A 147 3.08 3.14 -9.46
N VAL A 148 2.07 3.61 -10.22
CA VAL A 148 1.13 2.72 -10.93
C VAL A 148 1.86 1.89 -11.97
N LEU A 149 2.67 2.51 -12.82
CA LEU A 149 3.42 1.82 -13.88
C LEU A 149 4.39 0.79 -13.31
N THR A 150 5.14 1.17 -12.28
CA THR A 150 6.05 0.27 -11.55
C THR A 150 5.28 -0.88 -10.89
N SER A 151 4.10 -0.60 -10.35
CA SER A 151 3.28 -1.62 -9.69
C SER A 151 2.67 -2.64 -10.65
N VAL A 152 2.34 -2.27 -11.89
CA VAL A 152 1.76 -3.22 -12.86
C VAL A 152 2.82 -4.01 -13.61
N ARG A 153 4.05 -3.54 -13.66
CA ARG A 153 5.14 -4.18 -14.44
C ARG A 153 5.42 -5.63 -14.01
N PRO A 154 5.52 -5.98 -12.72
CA PRO A 154 5.73 -7.36 -12.27
C PRO A 154 4.62 -8.35 -12.67
N PHE A 155 3.41 -7.85 -12.91
CA PHE A 155 2.24 -8.65 -13.33
C PHE A 155 2.09 -8.75 -14.84
N THR A 156 2.96 -8.10 -15.62
CA THR A 156 2.82 -7.95 -17.07
C THR A 156 3.96 -8.65 -17.81
N THR A 157 3.64 -9.65 -18.60
CA THR A 157 4.60 -10.35 -19.46
C THR A 157 4.83 -9.66 -20.82
N GLY A 158 3.86 -8.87 -21.27
CA GLY A 158 3.86 -8.14 -22.54
C GLY A 158 4.10 -6.63 -22.37
N ARG A 159 3.44 -5.85 -23.21
CA ARG A 159 3.48 -4.38 -23.17
C ARG A 159 2.52 -3.86 -22.10
N VAL A 160 2.94 -2.79 -21.40
CA VAL A 160 2.03 -1.92 -20.65
C VAL A 160 1.55 -0.83 -21.60
N ILE A 161 0.26 -0.66 -21.72
CA ILE A 161 -0.37 0.41 -22.51
C ILE A 161 -1.01 1.37 -21.53
N LEU A 162 -0.62 2.63 -21.59
CA LEU A 162 -1.11 3.68 -20.73
C LEU A 162 -1.98 4.66 -21.49
N ALA A 163 -3.18 4.93 -20.99
CA ALA A 163 -4.01 6.06 -21.37
C ALA A 163 -4.16 6.99 -20.18
N PHE A 164 -3.69 8.23 -20.30
CA PHE A 164 -3.76 9.22 -19.23
C PHE A 164 -3.97 10.62 -19.75
N GLY A 165 -4.35 11.54 -18.87
CA GLY A 165 -4.48 12.94 -19.20
C GLY A 165 -4.12 13.84 -18.02
N CYS A 166 -3.66 15.05 -18.34
CA CYS A 166 -3.34 16.07 -17.34
C CYS A 166 -4.44 17.14 -17.35
N GLY A 167 -5.47 16.92 -16.54
CA GLY A 167 -6.57 17.87 -16.40
C GLY A 167 -6.19 19.16 -15.67
N GLY A 168 -6.83 20.28 -16.11
CA GLY A 168 -6.71 21.58 -15.46
C GLY A 168 -5.44 22.36 -15.78
N ASP A 169 -5.48 23.66 -15.45
CA ASP A 169 -4.40 24.62 -15.72
C ASP A 169 -3.59 25.01 -14.48
N ARG A 170 -3.83 24.36 -13.35
CA ARG A 170 -3.16 24.68 -12.08
C ARG A 170 -1.65 24.41 -12.08
N ASP A 171 -1.23 23.34 -12.74
CA ASP A 171 0.17 22.94 -12.80
C ASP A 171 0.48 22.40 -14.20
N LYS A 172 0.93 23.30 -15.07
CA LYS A 172 1.32 22.94 -16.44
C LYS A 172 2.67 22.21 -16.49
N GLY A 173 3.54 22.40 -15.48
CA GLY A 173 4.87 21.80 -15.41
C GLY A 173 4.85 20.30 -15.26
N LYS A 174 3.82 19.74 -14.64
CA LYS A 174 3.69 18.27 -14.49
C LYS A 174 3.45 17.52 -15.81
N ARG A 175 3.00 18.21 -16.87
CA ARG A 175 2.65 17.57 -18.16
C ARG A 175 3.85 16.95 -18.83
N SER A 176 4.97 17.66 -18.89
CA SER A 176 6.23 17.15 -19.46
C SER A 176 6.77 15.98 -18.65
N ILE A 177 6.80 16.13 -17.32
CA ILE A 177 7.27 15.09 -16.40
C ILE A 177 6.43 13.81 -16.52
N MET A 178 5.10 13.94 -16.58
CA MET A 178 4.22 12.78 -16.76
C MET A 178 4.37 12.16 -18.14
N GLY A 179 4.67 12.96 -19.18
CA GLY A 179 5.00 12.45 -20.52
C GLY A 179 6.31 11.64 -20.52
N GLU A 180 7.34 12.12 -19.84
CA GLU A 180 8.62 11.41 -19.68
C GLU A 180 8.46 10.08 -18.91
N ILE A 181 7.65 10.06 -17.86
CA ILE A 181 7.35 8.83 -17.09
C ILE A 181 6.57 7.81 -17.95
N ALA A 182 5.76 8.28 -18.88
CA ALA A 182 4.91 7.43 -19.71
C ALA A 182 5.63 6.83 -20.94
N GLY A 183 6.76 7.38 -21.36
CA GLY A 183 7.56 6.95 -22.55
C GLY A 183 8.69 6.06 -22.19
#